data_7c12161bf3f41b0dfaccf2130186de46
#
_entry.id   7c12161bf3f41b0dfaccf2130186de46
#
_cell.length_a   1.000
_cell.length_b   1.000
_cell.length_c   1.000
_cell.angle_alpha   90.00
_cell.angle_beta   90.00
_cell.angle_gamma   90.00
#
_symmetry.space_group_name_H-M   'P 1'
#
loop_
_entity.id
_entity.type
_entity.pdbx_description
1 polymer ?
#
loop_
_entity_poly.entity_id
_entity_poly.type
_entity_poly.pdbx_seq_one_letter_code
_entity_poly.pdbx_strand_id
1 'polypeptide(L)'
;MARFTLPRDLYHGKGSLENLKTLTGKKAIVVVGGGSMKRNGFLDKAVDYLKEAGMEVRLFENVEPDPSVETVMKGAAAMTEFQPDWIVAMGGGSPIDAAKAMWIKYEYPDITFEEMCKVFGMPKLRRKAHFCAISSTSGTATEVTAFAVITDYEKGIKYPLADFEITPDVAIVDPDLAETMPQKLVAHTGMDAMTHAIEAYVSTANCDFTDPLALYAIKTVSYTH
;
A
#
# COMPACT_ATOMS: atom_id res chain seq x y z
N MET A 1 -3.37 -24.90 9.48
CA MET A 1 -3.82 -24.63 8.09
C MET A 1 -3.19 -23.30 7.67
N ALA A 2 -2.38 -23.28 6.62
CA ALA A 2 -1.76 -22.06 6.11
C ALA A 2 -2.72 -21.32 5.17
N ARG A 3 -2.68 -19.98 5.17
CA ARG A 3 -3.41 -19.13 4.23
C ARG A 3 -2.40 -18.29 3.43
N PHE A 4 -2.48 -18.35 2.12
CA PHE A 4 -1.77 -17.48 1.20
C PHE A 4 -2.78 -16.52 0.58
N THR A 5 -2.48 -15.22 0.58
CA THR A 5 -3.42 -14.19 0.11
C THR A 5 -2.66 -13.15 -0.70
N LEU A 6 -3.22 -12.80 -1.85
CA LEU A 6 -2.78 -11.70 -2.73
C LEU A 6 -3.99 -10.80 -3.01
N PRO A 7 -3.78 -9.60 -3.56
CA PRO A 7 -4.87 -8.81 -4.14
C PRO A 7 -5.71 -9.63 -5.11
N ARG A 8 -7.01 -9.34 -5.18
CA ARG A 8 -7.89 -10.00 -6.15
C ARG A 8 -7.39 -9.77 -7.59
N ASP A 9 -6.99 -8.53 -7.89
CA ASP A 9 -6.47 -8.15 -9.19
C ASP A 9 -5.09 -7.49 -9.03
N LEU A 10 -4.11 -7.98 -9.81
CA LEU A 10 -2.78 -7.41 -9.89
C LEU A 10 -2.49 -7.04 -11.33
N TYR A 11 -2.43 -5.74 -11.62
CA TYR A 11 -2.05 -5.21 -12.92
C TYR A 11 -0.56 -4.85 -12.90
N HIS A 12 0.20 -5.34 -13.89
CA HIS A 12 1.63 -5.09 -13.96
C HIS A 12 2.09 -4.76 -15.38
N GLY A 13 3.21 -4.04 -15.46
CA GLY A 13 3.81 -3.63 -16.73
C GLY A 13 3.60 -2.14 -17.02
N LYS A 14 4.35 -1.65 -18.03
CA LYS A 14 4.30 -0.23 -18.44
C LYS A 14 2.91 0.19 -18.84
N GLY A 15 2.48 1.35 -18.33
CA GLY A 15 1.15 1.88 -18.58
C GLY A 15 0.03 1.22 -17.79
N SER A 16 0.33 0.28 -16.89
CA SER A 16 -0.71 -0.39 -16.09
C SER A 16 -1.49 0.56 -15.17
N LEU A 17 -0.97 1.77 -14.90
CA LEU A 17 -1.69 2.82 -14.20
C LEU A 17 -3.04 3.14 -14.85
N GLU A 18 -3.18 2.96 -16.16
CA GLU A 18 -4.43 3.20 -16.90
C GLU A 18 -5.58 2.32 -16.43
N ASN A 19 -5.31 1.19 -15.76
CA ASN A 19 -6.35 0.33 -15.20
C ASN A 19 -7.20 1.02 -14.12
N LEU A 20 -6.78 2.17 -13.59
CA LEU A 20 -7.63 3.01 -12.74
C LEU A 20 -8.95 3.40 -13.43
N LYS A 21 -8.99 3.49 -14.75
CA LYS A 21 -10.21 3.76 -15.52
C LYS A 21 -11.25 2.64 -15.44
N THR A 22 -10.84 1.45 -15.05
CA THR A 22 -11.73 0.28 -14.94
C THR A 22 -12.40 0.15 -13.57
N LEU A 23 -11.97 0.95 -12.59
CA LEU A 23 -12.57 0.95 -11.26
C LEU A 23 -13.99 1.53 -11.34
N THR A 24 -14.90 0.91 -10.61
CA THR A 24 -16.30 1.32 -10.56
C THR A 24 -16.65 1.85 -9.18
N GLY A 25 -17.01 3.11 -9.10
CA GLY A 25 -17.33 3.79 -7.83
C GLY A 25 -17.83 5.21 -8.06
N LYS A 26 -18.00 5.95 -6.99
CA LYS A 26 -18.48 7.34 -7.01
C LYS A 26 -17.43 8.31 -6.51
N LYS A 27 -16.65 7.92 -5.49
CA LYS A 27 -15.72 8.81 -4.80
C LYS A 27 -14.42 8.07 -4.50
N ALA A 28 -13.31 8.63 -4.96
CA ALA A 28 -11.98 8.12 -4.66
C ALA A 28 -11.18 9.12 -3.82
N ILE A 29 -10.58 8.68 -2.72
CA ILE A 29 -9.56 9.46 -2.02
C ILE A 29 -8.18 8.92 -2.42
N VAL A 30 -7.30 9.81 -2.93
CA VAL A 30 -5.94 9.45 -3.33
C VAL A 30 -4.98 9.87 -2.22
N VAL A 31 -4.31 8.89 -1.61
CA VAL A 31 -3.34 9.09 -0.52
C VAL A 31 -1.93 9.03 -1.10
N VAL A 32 -1.14 10.09 -0.92
CA VAL A 32 0.22 10.19 -1.45
C VAL A 32 1.21 10.77 -0.43
N GLY A 33 2.48 10.43 -0.62
CA GLY A 33 3.58 10.95 0.20
C GLY A 33 4.25 12.20 -0.38
N GLY A 34 5.53 12.34 -0.19
CA GLY A 34 6.37 13.54 -0.36
C GLY A 34 6.57 14.12 -1.76
N GLY A 35 5.58 14.11 -2.62
CA GLY A 35 5.55 14.93 -3.84
C GLY A 35 6.28 14.38 -5.07
N SER A 36 6.92 13.19 -5.05
CA SER A 36 7.56 12.59 -6.22
C SER A 36 6.54 12.27 -7.32
N MET A 37 5.41 11.70 -6.96
CA MET A 37 4.34 11.36 -7.90
C MET A 37 3.75 12.59 -8.57
N LYS A 38 3.65 13.71 -7.86
CA LYS A 38 3.20 15.00 -8.40
C LYS A 38 4.23 15.59 -9.36
N ARG A 39 5.51 15.64 -8.94
CA ARG A 39 6.59 16.20 -9.80
C ARG A 39 6.77 15.42 -11.10
N ASN A 40 6.52 14.12 -11.08
CA ASN A 40 6.66 13.25 -12.26
C ASN A 40 5.37 13.16 -13.09
N GLY A 41 4.30 13.88 -12.69
CA GLY A 41 3.02 13.93 -13.41
C GLY A 41 2.14 12.67 -13.23
N PHE A 42 2.57 11.69 -12.47
CA PHE A 42 1.80 10.45 -12.27
C PHE A 42 0.58 10.66 -11.36
N LEU A 43 0.67 11.58 -10.39
CA LEU A 43 -0.49 11.91 -9.56
C LEU A 43 -1.62 12.53 -10.39
N ASP A 44 -1.28 13.47 -11.29
CA ASP A 44 -2.27 14.11 -12.15
C ASP A 44 -2.91 13.07 -13.08
N LYS A 45 -2.11 12.19 -13.69
CA LYS A 45 -2.63 11.07 -14.49
C LYS A 45 -3.58 10.16 -13.71
N ALA A 46 -3.22 9.79 -12.48
CA ALA A 46 -4.08 8.95 -11.64
C ALA A 46 -5.41 9.63 -11.34
N VAL A 47 -5.39 10.92 -11.00
CA VAL A 47 -6.59 11.73 -10.77
C VAL A 47 -7.46 11.81 -12.03
N ASP A 48 -6.85 12.03 -13.20
CA ASP A 48 -7.58 12.12 -14.47
C ASP A 48 -8.23 10.75 -14.81
N TYR A 49 -7.52 9.64 -14.65
CA TYR A 49 -8.07 8.31 -14.90
C TYR A 49 -9.24 7.97 -13.97
N LEU A 50 -9.17 8.36 -12.70
CA LEU A 50 -10.29 8.17 -11.77
C LEU A 50 -11.50 9.06 -12.14
N LYS A 51 -11.26 10.29 -12.62
CA LYS A 51 -12.34 11.15 -13.14
C LYS A 51 -12.93 10.60 -14.43
N GLU A 52 -12.12 10.05 -15.33
CA GLU A 52 -12.59 9.34 -16.53
C GLU A 52 -13.45 8.12 -16.18
N ALA A 53 -13.14 7.44 -15.06
CA ALA A 53 -13.96 6.38 -14.49
C ALA A 53 -15.28 6.90 -13.84
N GLY A 54 -15.51 8.22 -13.85
CA GLY A 54 -16.72 8.86 -13.33
C GLY A 54 -16.71 9.16 -11.83
N MET A 55 -15.54 9.13 -11.18
CA MET A 55 -15.42 9.36 -9.74
C MET A 55 -15.12 10.83 -9.41
N GLU A 56 -15.70 11.32 -8.30
CA GLU A 56 -15.21 12.50 -7.60
C GLU A 56 -13.91 12.15 -6.88
N VAL A 57 -12.87 12.97 -7.02
CA VAL A 57 -11.55 12.68 -6.46
C VAL A 57 -11.15 13.72 -5.43
N ARG A 58 -10.73 13.26 -4.23
CA ARG A 58 -10.10 14.10 -3.21
C ARG A 58 -8.67 13.60 -2.97
N LEU A 59 -7.73 14.52 -2.71
CA LEU A 59 -6.34 14.20 -2.38
C LEU A 59 -6.13 14.27 -0.85
N PHE A 60 -5.34 13.33 -0.34
CA PHE A 60 -4.70 13.41 0.96
C PHE A 60 -3.19 13.32 0.73
N GLU A 61 -2.52 14.46 0.84
CA GLU A 61 -1.11 14.63 0.44
C GLU A 61 -0.19 14.70 1.68
N ASN A 62 1.12 14.58 1.42
CA ASN A 62 2.19 14.80 2.41
C ASN A 62 2.24 13.77 3.55
N VAL A 63 1.90 12.51 3.25
CA VAL A 63 2.23 11.42 4.18
C VAL A 63 3.75 11.36 4.33
N GLU A 64 4.23 11.52 5.55
CA GLU A 64 5.65 11.49 5.89
C GLU A 64 6.23 10.07 5.79
N PRO A 65 7.57 9.94 5.58
CA PRO A 65 8.24 8.65 5.80
C PRO A 65 8.02 8.16 7.22
N ASP A 66 7.88 6.84 7.40
CA ASP A 66 7.52 6.23 8.70
C ASP A 66 6.25 6.87 9.29
N PRO A 67 5.08 6.68 8.67
CA PRO A 67 3.88 7.45 8.96
C PRO A 67 3.44 7.32 10.42
N SER A 68 3.04 8.46 10.98
CA SER A 68 2.62 8.58 12.38
C SER A 68 1.17 8.14 12.63
N VAL A 69 0.88 7.83 13.88
CA VAL A 69 -0.52 7.62 14.35
C VAL A 69 -1.37 8.85 14.08
N GLU A 70 -0.80 10.06 14.26
CA GLU A 70 -1.50 11.34 14.02
C GLU A 70 -1.89 11.49 12.54
N THR A 71 -1.01 11.14 11.62
CA THR A 71 -1.30 11.16 10.17
C THR A 71 -2.41 10.18 9.83
N VAL A 72 -2.40 8.99 10.42
CA VAL A 72 -3.48 8.00 10.25
C VAL A 72 -4.81 8.57 10.72
N MET A 73 -4.86 9.20 11.90
CA MET A 73 -6.10 9.79 12.44
C MET A 73 -6.61 10.95 11.58
N LYS A 74 -5.73 11.83 11.09
CA LYS A 74 -6.10 12.92 10.16
C LYS A 74 -6.67 12.38 8.85
N GLY A 75 -6.05 11.37 8.26
CA GLY A 75 -6.52 10.75 7.04
C GLY A 75 -7.86 10.04 7.20
N ALA A 76 -8.05 9.31 8.30
CA ALA A 76 -9.34 8.68 8.62
C ALA A 76 -10.47 9.72 8.82
N ALA A 77 -10.17 10.87 9.44
CA ALA A 77 -11.12 11.98 9.56
C ALA A 77 -11.48 12.56 8.19
N ALA A 78 -10.51 12.77 7.30
CA ALA A 78 -10.75 13.22 5.93
C ALA A 78 -11.59 12.21 5.13
N MET A 79 -11.36 10.91 5.32
CA MET A 79 -12.19 9.86 4.72
C MET A 79 -13.61 9.88 5.28
N THR A 80 -13.78 10.10 6.58
CA THR A 80 -15.11 10.19 7.22
C THR A 80 -15.91 11.37 6.70
N GLU A 81 -15.26 12.51 6.46
CA GLU A 81 -15.89 13.70 5.87
C GLU A 81 -16.28 13.49 4.40
N PHE A 82 -15.36 12.91 3.61
CA PHE A 82 -15.53 12.77 2.16
C PHE A 82 -16.39 11.55 1.78
N GLN A 83 -16.35 10.48 2.60
CA GLN A 83 -17.05 9.21 2.38
C GLN A 83 -16.67 8.54 1.05
N PRO A 84 -15.39 8.24 0.81
CA PRO A 84 -14.95 7.54 -0.40
C PRO A 84 -15.45 6.10 -0.41
N ASP A 85 -15.74 5.58 -1.59
CA ASP A 85 -15.94 4.14 -1.85
C ASP A 85 -14.69 3.47 -2.45
N TRP A 86 -13.66 4.27 -2.80
CA TRP A 86 -12.32 3.83 -3.12
C TRP A 86 -11.26 4.62 -2.36
N ILE A 87 -10.31 3.89 -1.79
CA ILE A 87 -9.06 4.43 -1.25
C ILE A 87 -7.95 4.03 -2.22
N VAL A 88 -7.31 4.99 -2.86
CA VAL A 88 -6.22 4.78 -3.81
C VAL A 88 -4.94 5.29 -3.17
N ALA A 89 -4.06 4.39 -2.75
CA ALA A 89 -2.78 4.75 -2.15
C ALA A 89 -1.67 4.67 -3.19
N MET A 90 -0.90 5.75 -3.38
CA MET A 90 0.11 5.85 -4.43
C MET A 90 1.45 6.33 -3.89
N GLY A 91 2.50 5.55 -4.11
CA GLY A 91 3.85 5.91 -3.68
C GLY A 91 4.68 4.71 -3.25
N GLY A 92 5.64 4.94 -2.36
CA GLY A 92 6.39 3.87 -1.69
C GLY A 92 5.60 3.23 -0.54
N GLY A 93 6.29 2.53 0.36
CA GLY A 93 5.66 1.85 1.50
C GLY A 93 4.84 2.79 2.38
N SER A 94 5.39 3.96 2.76
CA SER A 94 4.79 4.86 3.75
C SER A 94 3.37 5.33 3.42
N PRO A 95 3.06 5.90 2.23
CA PRO A 95 1.69 6.32 1.93
C PRO A 95 0.71 5.15 1.81
N ILE A 96 1.17 3.97 1.36
CA ILE A 96 0.32 2.79 1.26
C ILE A 96 0.02 2.24 2.66
N ASP A 97 1.00 2.14 3.53
CA ASP A 97 0.84 1.69 4.92
C ASP A 97 -0.07 2.63 5.72
N ALA A 98 0.16 3.95 5.60
CA ALA A 98 -0.72 4.94 6.20
C ALA A 98 -2.17 4.79 5.73
N ALA A 99 -2.38 4.64 4.42
CA ALA A 99 -3.71 4.50 3.84
C ALA A 99 -4.42 3.22 4.31
N LYS A 100 -3.70 2.10 4.46
CA LYS A 100 -4.24 0.86 5.05
C LYS A 100 -4.73 1.09 6.48
N ALA A 101 -3.93 1.77 7.31
CA ALA A 101 -4.31 2.10 8.68
C ALA A 101 -5.48 3.10 8.73
N MET A 102 -5.49 4.11 7.85
CA MET A 102 -6.61 5.05 7.69
C MET A 102 -7.89 4.31 7.31
N TRP A 103 -7.81 3.32 6.41
CA TRP A 103 -8.95 2.51 5.98
C TRP A 103 -9.60 1.77 7.14
N ILE A 104 -8.82 1.12 8.02
CA ILE A 104 -9.33 0.44 9.22
C ILE A 104 -10.12 1.44 10.08
N LYS A 105 -9.52 2.59 10.37
CA LYS A 105 -10.12 3.62 11.22
C LYS A 105 -11.34 4.30 10.59
N TYR A 106 -11.35 4.45 9.25
CA TYR A 106 -12.49 4.95 8.50
C TYR A 106 -13.70 4.01 8.56
N GLU A 107 -13.46 2.70 8.40
CA GLU A 107 -14.52 1.69 8.48
C GLU A 107 -15.07 1.50 9.89
N TYR A 108 -14.18 1.59 10.90
CA TYR A 108 -14.46 1.40 12.32
C TYR A 108 -13.94 2.59 13.14
N PRO A 109 -14.69 3.69 13.20
CA PRO A 109 -14.24 4.90 13.89
C PRO A 109 -13.92 4.74 15.37
N ASP A 110 -14.56 3.77 16.04
CA ASP A 110 -14.39 3.53 17.47
C ASP A 110 -13.23 2.57 17.80
N ILE A 111 -12.62 1.91 16.79
CA ILE A 111 -11.51 0.99 17.02
C ILE A 111 -10.32 1.77 17.58
N THR A 112 -9.72 1.28 18.67
CA THR A 112 -8.50 1.86 19.23
C THR A 112 -7.27 1.45 18.43
N PHE A 113 -6.18 2.22 18.54
CA PHE A 113 -4.93 1.87 17.86
C PHE A 113 -4.36 0.54 18.38
N GLU A 114 -4.49 0.28 19.69
CA GLU A 114 -4.08 -1.00 20.30
C GLU A 114 -4.86 -2.18 19.72
N GLU A 115 -6.15 -2.00 19.45
CA GLU A 115 -6.97 -3.04 18.81
C GLU A 115 -6.53 -3.29 17.35
N MET A 116 -6.15 -2.23 16.61
CA MET A 116 -5.60 -2.36 15.26
C MET A 116 -4.26 -3.14 15.25
N CYS A 117 -3.48 -3.07 16.33
CA CYS A 117 -2.21 -3.78 16.47
C CYS A 117 -2.37 -5.28 16.82
N LYS A 118 -3.58 -5.77 17.09
CA LYS A 118 -3.82 -7.20 17.34
C LYS A 118 -3.65 -7.99 16.05
N VAL A 119 -2.66 -8.86 16.02
CA VAL A 119 -2.35 -9.71 14.86
C VAL A 119 -3.53 -10.62 14.52
N PHE A 120 -4.00 -10.56 13.28
CA PHE A 120 -5.17 -11.30 12.77
C PHE A 120 -6.45 -11.11 13.60
N GLY A 121 -6.61 -9.93 14.20
CA GLY A 121 -7.76 -9.58 15.04
C GLY A 121 -8.63 -8.44 14.47
N MET A 122 -8.39 -8.01 13.23
CA MET A 122 -9.15 -6.92 12.63
C MET A 122 -10.56 -7.36 12.25
N PRO A 123 -11.53 -6.45 12.37
CA PRO A 123 -12.87 -6.68 11.85
C PRO A 123 -12.87 -6.69 10.31
N LYS A 124 -13.92 -7.26 9.70
CA LYS A 124 -14.08 -7.33 8.25
C LYS A 124 -14.14 -5.93 7.62
N LEU A 125 -13.21 -5.65 6.72
CA LEU A 125 -13.19 -4.42 5.92
C LEU A 125 -14.09 -4.53 4.66
N ARG A 126 -14.06 -3.53 3.80
CA ARG A 126 -14.84 -3.43 2.54
C ARG A 126 -16.34 -3.18 2.77
N ARG A 127 -16.70 -2.58 3.90
CA ARG A 127 -18.07 -2.17 4.20
C ARG A 127 -18.37 -0.79 3.62
N LYS A 128 -17.38 0.10 3.57
CA LYS A 128 -17.50 1.46 3.07
C LYS A 128 -16.65 1.70 1.83
N ALA A 129 -15.47 1.12 1.75
CA ALA A 129 -14.52 1.36 0.67
C ALA A 129 -13.73 0.13 0.28
N HIS A 130 -13.35 0.07 -1.00
CA HIS A 130 -12.32 -0.81 -1.55
C HIS A 130 -10.96 -0.13 -1.54
N PHE A 131 -9.90 -0.91 -1.70
CA PHE A 131 -8.52 -0.43 -1.63
C PHE A 131 -7.73 -0.77 -2.89
N CYS A 132 -7.15 0.27 -3.52
CA CYS A 132 -6.20 0.13 -4.62
C CYS A 132 -4.83 0.64 -4.18
N ALA A 133 -3.80 -0.18 -4.31
CA ALA A 133 -2.43 0.19 -4.01
C ALA A 133 -1.60 0.31 -5.30
N ILE A 134 -0.87 1.43 -5.44
CA ILE A 134 -0.04 1.75 -6.61
C ILE A 134 1.38 2.00 -6.12
N SER A 135 2.26 1.04 -6.37
CA SER A 135 3.65 1.14 -5.92
C SER A 135 4.50 2.00 -6.86
N SER A 136 5.32 2.88 -6.27
CA SER A 136 6.34 3.65 -6.99
C SER A 136 7.77 3.30 -6.56
N THR A 137 7.92 2.27 -5.75
CA THR A 137 9.22 1.74 -5.31
C THR A 137 9.28 0.24 -5.52
N SER A 138 10.49 -0.28 -5.72
CA SER A 138 10.74 -1.72 -5.85
C SER A 138 11.43 -2.21 -4.58
N GLY A 139 10.68 -2.80 -3.64
CA GLY A 139 11.27 -3.27 -2.36
C GLY A 139 10.22 -3.77 -1.37
N THR A 140 9.45 -2.87 -0.77
CA THR A 140 8.53 -3.17 0.34
C THR A 140 7.39 -4.11 -0.02
N ALA A 141 6.99 -4.15 -1.28
CA ALA A 141 5.85 -4.94 -1.78
C ALA A 141 4.53 -4.73 -0.99
N THR A 142 4.38 -3.56 -0.34
CA THR A 142 3.19 -3.30 0.49
C THR A 142 1.90 -3.30 -0.32
N GLU A 143 1.98 -3.09 -1.64
CA GLU A 143 0.85 -3.17 -2.56
C GLU A 143 0.22 -4.57 -2.65
N VAL A 144 0.92 -5.60 -2.22
CA VAL A 144 0.42 -7.00 -2.23
C VAL A 144 0.37 -7.64 -0.85
N THR A 145 0.79 -6.94 0.21
CA THR A 145 0.93 -7.53 1.54
C THR A 145 -0.28 -7.29 2.46
N ALA A 146 -0.42 -8.19 3.43
CA ALA A 146 -1.37 -8.10 4.56
C ALA A 146 -0.76 -7.34 5.76
N PHE A 147 0.16 -6.40 5.52
CA PHE A 147 0.90 -5.67 6.54
C PHE A 147 0.90 -4.18 6.28
N ALA A 148 1.04 -3.40 7.36
CA ALA A 148 1.35 -1.98 7.35
C ALA A 148 2.16 -1.63 8.60
N VAL A 149 3.08 -0.66 8.52
CA VAL A 149 3.90 -0.25 9.65
C VAL A 149 3.60 1.21 9.99
N ILE A 150 3.17 1.47 11.23
CA ILE A 150 2.83 2.81 11.73
C ILE A 150 3.71 3.13 12.93
N THR A 151 4.22 4.35 12.99
CA THR A 151 5.11 4.82 14.05
C THR A 151 4.35 5.63 15.10
N ASP A 152 4.44 5.19 16.35
CA ASP A 152 4.04 5.98 17.51
C ASP A 152 5.29 6.76 17.97
N TYR A 153 5.37 8.02 17.59
CA TYR A 153 6.51 8.89 17.93
C TYR A 153 6.54 9.29 19.40
N GLU A 154 5.41 9.27 20.10
CA GLU A 154 5.37 9.55 21.53
C GLU A 154 6.06 8.42 22.33
N LYS A 155 5.82 7.18 21.92
CA LYS A 155 6.44 6.00 22.54
C LYS A 155 7.76 5.59 21.88
N GLY A 156 8.09 6.13 20.71
CA GLY A 156 9.26 5.74 19.93
C GLY A 156 9.19 4.29 19.39
N ILE A 157 8.00 3.79 19.11
CA ILE A 157 7.77 2.39 18.70
C ILE A 157 7.14 2.33 17.31
N LYS A 158 7.65 1.42 16.45
CA LYS A 158 7.01 1.03 15.20
C LYS A 158 6.10 -0.17 15.43
N TYR A 159 4.83 -0.01 15.12
CA TYR A 159 3.81 -1.05 15.25
C TYR A 159 3.50 -1.69 13.90
N PRO A 160 3.73 -3.00 13.73
CA PRO A 160 3.24 -3.72 12.58
C PRO A 160 1.73 -3.98 12.76
N LEU A 161 0.94 -3.56 11.80
CA LEU A 161 -0.45 -3.97 11.65
C LEU A 161 -0.46 -5.19 10.71
N ALA A 162 -1.00 -6.30 11.16
CA ALA A 162 -0.96 -7.56 10.42
C ALA A 162 -2.33 -8.23 10.41
N ASP A 163 -2.99 -8.18 9.26
CA ASP A 163 -4.25 -8.89 9.03
C ASP A 163 -4.52 -9.05 7.53
N PHE A 164 -5.08 -10.18 7.12
CA PHE A 164 -5.47 -10.41 5.73
C PHE A 164 -6.51 -9.41 5.21
N GLU A 165 -7.26 -8.76 6.09
CA GLU A 165 -8.26 -7.76 5.73
C GLU A 165 -7.63 -6.51 5.08
N ILE A 166 -6.39 -6.15 5.43
CA ILE A 166 -5.69 -5.00 4.83
C ILE A 166 -4.91 -5.33 3.56
N THR A 167 -5.00 -6.55 3.05
CA THR A 167 -4.54 -6.85 1.69
C THR A 167 -5.35 -6.02 0.69
N PRO A 168 -4.73 -5.27 -0.22
CA PRO A 168 -5.46 -4.47 -1.21
C PRO A 168 -6.41 -5.32 -2.08
N ASP A 169 -7.47 -4.73 -2.58
CA ASP A 169 -8.35 -5.37 -3.57
C ASP A 169 -7.69 -5.36 -4.95
N VAL A 170 -7.03 -4.24 -5.27
CA VAL A 170 -6.33 -4.02 -6.54
C VAL A 170 -4.91 -3.57 -6.24
N ALA A 171 -3.93 -4.17 -6.92
CA ALA A 171 -2.55 -3.69 -6.94
C ALA A 171 -2.16 -3.29 -8.36
N ILE A 172 -1.46 -2.15 -8.49
CA ILE A 172 -0.91 -1.68 -9.76
C ILE A 172 0.60 -1.53 -9.61
N VAL A 173 1.35 -2.26 -10.42
CA VAL A 173 2.81 -2.27 -10.46
C VAL A 173 3.26 -1.80 -11.84
N ASP A 174 3.32 -0.48 -12.01
CA ASP A 174 3.75 0.16 -13.23
C ASP A 174 5.22 0.58 -13.10
N PRO A 175 6.16 -0.05 -13.82
CA PRO A 175 7.58 0.25 -13.70
C PRO A 175 7.93 1.70 -14.07
N ASP A 176 7.12 2.39 -14.86
CA ASP A 176 7.36 3.80 -15.20
C ASP A 176 7.34 4.68 -13.94
N LEU A 177 6.58 4.30 -12.89
CA LEU A 177 6.52 5.05 -11.63
C LEU A 177 7.82 4.91 -10.81
N ALA A 178 8.56 3.82 -10.98
CA ALA A 178 9.81 3.56 -10.29
C ALA A 178 11.06 3.98 -11.09
N GLU A 179 10.92 4.28 -12.39
CA GLU A 179 12.04 4.58 -13.28
C GLU A 179 12.88 5.79 -12.82
N THR A 180 12.27 6.73 -12.12
CA THR A 180 12.92 7.95 -11.61
C THR A 180 13.41 7.84 -10.17
N MET A 181 13.44 6.65 -9.59
CA MET A 181 13.96 6.45 -8.24
C MET A 181 15.42 6.87 -8.14
N PRO A 182 15.80 7.65 -7.10
CA PRO A 182 17.22 7.93 -6.84
C PRO A 182 18.04 6.63 -6.64
N GLN A 183 19.24 6.56 -7.20
CA GLN A 183 20.09 5.37 -7.14
C GLN A 183 20.28 4.82 -5.71
N LYS A 184 20.44 5.72 -4.72
CA LYS A 184 20.54 5.32 -3.32
C LYS A 184 19.26 4.62 -2.83
N LEU A 185 18.09 5.08 -3.24
CA LEU A 185 16.81 4.46 -2.89
C LEU A 185 16.67 3.09 -3.55
N VAL A 186 17.05 2.97 -4.84
CA VAL A 186 17.07 1.68 -5.56
C VAL A 186 17.91 0.65 -4.81
N ALA A 187 19.12 1.03 -4.36
CA ALA A 187 19.99 0.14 -3.61
C ALA A 187 19.37 -0.31 -2.27
N HIS A 188 18.80 0.63 -1.51
CA HIS A 188 18.19 0.31 -0.22
C HIS A 188 16.94 -0.59 -0.38
N THR A 189 16.05 -0.24 -1.30
CA THR A 189 14.83 -1.03 -1.52
C THR A 189 15.10 -2.38 -2.17
N GLY A 190 16.15 -2.48 -3.00
CA GLY A 190 16.60 -3.76 -3.54
C GLY A 190 17.13 -4.70 -2.45
N MET A 191 17.91 -4.17 -1.50
CA MET A 191 18.38 -4.96 -0.35
C MET A 191 17.22 -5.36 0.58
N ASP A 192 16.23 -4.47 0.75
CA ASP A 192 14.99 -4.76 1.48
C ASP A 192 14.24 -5.93 0.83
N ALA A 193 14.03 -5.89 -0.50
CA ALA A 193 13.42 -6.98 -1.25
C ALA A 193 14.20 -8.31 -1.11
N MET A 194 15.54 -8.25 -1.15
CA MET A 194 16.40 -9.43 -0.95
C MET A 194 16.20 -10.01 0.45
N THR A 195 16.20 -9.17 1.48
CA THR A 195 16.00 -9.57 2.88
C THR A 195 14.64 -10.24 3.06
N HIS A 196 13.56 -9.61 2.57
CA HIS A 196 12.22 -10.19 2.62
C HIS A 196 12.13 -11.55 1.94
N ALA A 197 12.79 -11.71 0.79
CA ALA A 197 12.80 -12.98 0.07
C ALA A 197 13.55 -14.09 0.85
N ILE A 198 14.68 -13.75 1.46
CA ILE A 198 15.45 -14.70 2.30
C ILE A 198 14.62 -15.06 3.54
N GLU A 199 14.04 -14.08 4.23
CA GLU A 199 13.19 -14.29 5.41
C GLU A 199 11.98 -15.17 5.08
N ALA A 200 11.32 -14.91 3.95
CA ALA A 200 10.19 -15.74 3.51
C ALA A 200 10.59 -17.20 3.30
N TYR A 201 11.76 -17.44 2.68
CA TYR A 201 12.26 -18.78 2.39
C TYR A 201 12.63 -19.57 3.66
N VAL A 202 13.24 -18.89 4.66
CA VAL A 202 13.66 -19.54 5.91
C VAL A 202 12.59 -19.50 7.01
N SER A 203 11.43 -18.89 6.73
CA SER A 203 10.34 -18.75 7.68
C SER A 203 9.74 -20.10 8.08
N THR A 204 9.37 -20.25 9.33
CA THR A 204 8.59 -21.41 9.81
C THR A 204 7.15 -21.44 9.24
N ALA A 205 6.71 -20.35 8.61
CA ALA A 205 5.41 -20.21 7.93
C ALA A 205 5.51 -20.40 6.41
N ASN A 206 6.69 -20.79 5.89
CA ASN A 206 6.90 -21.04 4.47
C ASN A 206 5.97 -22.15 3.94
N CYS A 207 5.73 -22.16 2.63
CA CYS A 207 4.92 -23.17 1.97
C CYS A 207 5.23 -23.24 0.46
N ASP A 208 4.65 -24.24 -0.20
CA ASP A 208 4.85 -24.49 -1.64
C ASP A 208 4.48 -23.29 -2.55
N PHE A 209 3.69 -22.34 -2.05
CA PHE A 209 3.37 -21.10 -2.78
C PHE A 209 4.38 -20.00 -2.55
N THR A 210 4.97 -19.91 -1.36
CA THR A 210 5.91 -18.83 -0.99
C THR A 210 7.33 -19.14 -1.44
N ASP A 211 7.79 -20.37 -1.34
CA ASP A 211 9.17 -20.76 -1.61
C ASP A 211 9.62 -20.48 -3.06
N PRO A 212 8.85 -20.83 -4.10
CA PRO A 212 9.23 -20.50 -5.47
C PRO A 212 9.30 -19.00 -5.73
N LEU A 213 8.39 -18.22 -5.13
CA LEU A 213 8.38 -16.76 -5.26
C LEU A 213 9.60 -16.13 -4.57
N ALA A 214 9.94 -16.61 -3.37
CA ALA A 214 11.11 -16.17 -2.61
C ALA A 214 12.41 -16.45 -3.38
N LEU A 215 12.59 -17.68 -3.88
CA LEU A 215 13.76 -18.06 -4.67
C LEU A 215 13.88 -17.25 -5.97
N TYR A 216 12.75 -17.01 -6.64
CA TYR A 216 12.73 -16.21 -7.86
C TYR A 216 13.07 -14.74 -7.57
N ALA A 217 12.57 -14.18 -6.47
CA ALA A 217 12.89 -12.83 -6.04
C ALA A 217 14.39 -12.68 -5.71
N ILE A 218 15.00 -13.61 -4.95
CA ILE A 218 16.43 -13.64 -4.66
C ILE A 218 17.24 -13.63 -5.96
N LYS A 219 16.89 -14.49 -6.91
CA LYS A 219 17.54 -14.54 -8.21
C LYS A 219 17.44 -13.21 -8.95
N THR A 220 16.23 -12.64 -9.04
CA THR A 220 15.98 -11.41 -9.79
C THR A 220 16.72 -10.22 -9.19
N VAL A 221 16.66 -10.04 -7.88
CA VAL A 221 17.33 -8.92 -7.19
C VAL A 221 18.85 -9.05 -7.32
N SER A 222 19.42 -10.25 -7.20
CA SER A 222 20.88 -10.45 -7.33
C SER A 222 21.41 -10.14 -8.73
N TYR A 223 20.61 -10.22 -9.78
CA TYR A 223 21.00 -9.79 -11.13
C TYR A 223 20.88 -8.28 -11.34
N THR A 224 20.00 -7.61 -10.58
CA THR A 224 19.74 -6.18 -10.74
C THR A 224 20.75 -5.34 -9.96
N HIS A 225 21.36 -5.89 -8.94
CA HIS A 225 22.23 -5.23 -7.97
C HIS A 225 23.60 -5.91 -7.90
#